data_411c37e37c23029dd1ca5de70ecad87e
#
_entry.id   411c37e37c23029dd1ca5de70ecad87e
#
_cell.length_a   1.000
_cell.length_b   1.000
_cell.length_c   1.000
_cell.angle_alpha   90.00
_cell.angle_beta   90.00
_cell.angle_gamma   90.00
#
_symmetry.space_group_name_H-M   'P 1'
#
loop_
_entity.id
_entity.type
_entity.pdbx_description
1 polymer ?
#
loop_
_entity_poly.entity_id
_entity_poly.type
_entity_poly.pdbx_seq_one_letter_code
_entity_poly.pdbx_strand_id
1 'polypeptide(L)'
;MSFDSPTGTESPPEDAVKPHGEDNASHPYEPDETPAAAPESPAAAAPVDEVIGVRRGMFGVAGTGDTSGYGRLVRTIKLPGGTPPPYGGYLDEIVVELRNALTAARFEEAIERIIVFRGELTLHVRREHLLEVAKTLRDHEALRFELCLGVSGTHYPDDKDRELHAVYALNSITHNRRVRLEVSVPDADPHIPSLYPVYPTTDWHERETYDFFGILFDGHPSLTRIAMPDDWRGHPQRKDYPLGGIPVEYKGARIPPPDERRSYS
;
A
#
# COMPACT_ATOMS: atom_id res chain seq x y z
N MET A 1 18.66 50.78 47.72
CA MET A 1 17.91 51.52 46.69
C MET A 1 16.59 50.83 46.51
N SER A 2 15.57 51.39 47.09
CA SER A 2 14.19 50.96 47.07
C SER A 2 13.56 51.32 45.74
N PHE A 3 12.79 50.43 45.13
CA PHE A 3 11.82 50.82 44.11
C PHE A 3 10.45 50.29 44.45
N ASP A 4 9.56 51.23 44.59
CA ASP A 4 8.13 51.11 44.89
C ASP A 4 7.35 50.40 43.78
N SER A 5 6.35 49.63 44.22
CA SER A 5 5.23 49.17 43.38
C SER A 5 4.12 50.23 43.37
N PRO A 6 3.40 50.40 42.28
CA PRO A 6 2.03 50.90 42.37
C PRO A 6 1.01 49.81 41.98
N THR A 7 0.15 49.58 42.92
CA THR A 7 -1.16 48.95 42.78
C THR A 7 -2.09 49.88 41.96
N GLY A 8 -2.79 49.33 41.00
CA GLY A 8 -3.85 49.98 40.28
C GLY A 8 -4.81 48.94 39.68
N THR A 9 -5.81 48.55 40.46
CA THR A 9 -6.98 47.81 40.04
C THR A 9 -7.99 48.78 39.40
N GLU A 10 -8.16 48.67 38.10
CA GLU A 10 -9.35 49.25 37.43
C GLU A 10 -10.13 48.11 36.75
N SER A 11 -11.38 47.93 37.20
CA SER A 11 -12.39 47.06 36.62
C SER A 11 -13.04 47.77 35.43
N PRO A 12 -13.28 47.05 34.31
CA PRO A 12 -14.05 47.62 33.21
C PRO A 12 -15.55 47.60 33.50
N PRO A 13 -16.36 48.50 32.93
CA PRO A 13 -17.78 48.69 33.24
C PRO A 13 -18.64 47.56 32.62
N GLU A 14 -19.67 47.20 33.38
CA GLU A 14 -20.79 46.34 32.96
C GLU A 14 -21.60 47.02 31.84
N ASP A 15 -21.44 46.52 30.61
CA ASP A 15 -22.37 46.86 29.52
C ASP A 15 -23.57 45.93 29.54
N ALA A 16 -24.73 46.54 29.69
CA ALA A 16 -26.03 45.94 29.78
C ALA A 16 -26.41 45.13 28.53
N VAL A 17 -26.65 43.85 28.72
CA VAL A 17 -27.20 42.95 27.71
C VAL A 17 -28.66 43.31 27.48
N LYS A 18 -29.00 43.81 26.30
CA LYS A 18 -30.39 43.92 25.82
C LYS A 18 -30.88 42.55 25.35
N PRO A 19 -32.12 42.14 25.68
CA PRO A 19 -32.66 40.90 25.15
C PRO A 19 -33.02 41.08 23.67
N HIS A 20 -32.40 40.26 22.80
CA HIS A 20 -32.84 40.11 21.42
C HIS A 20 -34.13 39.32 21.38
N GLY A 21 -35.15 39.97 20.80
CA GLY A 21 -36.46 39.42 20.59
C GLY A 21 -36.46 38.21 19.67
N GLU A 22 -37.37 37.36 19.99
CA GLU A 22 -37.84 36.21 19.24
C GLU A 22 -38.39 36.68 17.87
N ASP A 23 -37.71 36.35 16.78
CA ASP A 23 -38.31 36.20 15.45
C ASP A 23 -37.65 35.00 14.75
N ASN A 24 -38.02 33.82 15.27
CA ASN A 24 -37.69 32.56 14.60
C ASN A 24 -38.87 32.19 13.69
N ALA A 25 -38.95 32.87 12.54
CA ALA A 25 -39.79 32.41 11.46
C ALA A 25 -39.21 31.13 10.91
N SER A 26 -39.82 30.00 11.30
CA SER A 26 -39.54 28.67 10.75
C SER A 26 -39.77 28.70 9.23
N HIS A 27 -38.67 28.79 8.48
CA HIS A 27 -38.68 28.41 7.06
C HIS A 27 -38.92 26.89 6.99
N PRO A 28 -39.96 26.43 6.30
CA PRO A 28 -40.11 25.00 6.05
C PRO A 28 -38.90 24.55 5.22
N TYR A 29 -38.17 23.57 5.73
CA TYR A 29 -37.13 22.84 5.01
C TYR A 29 -37.81 22.12 3.83
N GLU A 30 -37.66 22.66 2.64
CA GLU A 30 -37.94 21.91 1.42
C GLU A 30 -36.78 20.92 1.26
N PRO A 31 -37.04 19.59 1.22
CA PRO A 31 -35.98 18.62 0.94
C PRO A 31 -35.42 18.92 -0.43
N ASP A 32 -34.12 19.26 -0.45
CA ASP A 32 -33.33 19.41 -1.65
C ASP A 32 -33.56 18.19 -2.55
N GLU A 33 -34.00 18.40 -3.79
CA GLU A 33 -34.21 17.33 -4.73
C GLU A 33 -32.87 16.59 -4.89
N THR A 34 -32.83 15.35 -4.42
CA THR A 34 -31.69 14.47 -4.59
C THR A 34 -31.34 14.47 -6.09
N PRO A 35 -30.14 14.93 -6.49
CA PRO A 35 -29.78 14.93 -7.90
C PRO A 35 -29.92 13.51 -8.44
N ALA A 36 -30.62 13.37 -9.55
CA ALA A 36 -30.82 12.09 -10.21
C ALA A 36 -29.49 11.36 -10.33
N ALA A 37 -29.43 10.14 -9.80
CA ALA A 37 -28.22 9.32 -9.86
C ALA A 37 -27.73 9.27 -11.30
N ALA A 38 -26.48 9.68 -11.53
CA ALA A 38 -25.85 9.53 -12.82
C ALA A 38 -25.94 8.06 -13.25
N PRO A 39 -26.09 7.76 -14.53
CA PRO A 39 -26.21 6.39 -15.01
C PRO A 39 -25.00 5.60 -14.49
N GLU A 40 -25.27 4.53 -13.74
CA GLU A 40 -24.22 3.65 -13.21
C GLU A 40 -23.41 3.12 -14.40
N SER A 41 -22.14 3.45 -14.41
CA SER A 41 -21.19 2.86 -15.36
C SER A 41 -21.20 1.34 -15.16
N PRO A 42 -21.08 0.54 -16.23
CA PRO A 42 -21.06 -0.91 -16.09
C PRO A 42 -19.97 -1.31 -15.07
N ALA A 43 -20.36 -2.13 -14.11
CA ALA A 43 -19.42 -2.64 -13.12
C ALA A 43 -18.34 -3.47 -13.81
N ALA A 44 -17.10 -3.34 -13.32
CA ALA A 44 -15.99 -4.15 -13.82
C ALA A 44 -16.31 -5.65 -13.69
N ALA A 45 -15.85 -6.45 -14.66
CA ALA A 45 -15.90 -7.89 -14.55
C ALA A 45 -15.07 -8.36 -13.36
N ALA A 46 -15.54 -9.41 -12.66
CA ALA A 46 -14.76 -9.97 -11.57
C ALA A 46 -13.44 -10.56 -12.09
N PRO A 47 -12.30 -10.35 -11.40
CA PRO A 47 -11.04 -10.97 -11.80
C PRO A 47 -11.15 -12.50 -11.69
N VAL A 48 -10.50 -13.20 -12.59
CA VAL A 48 -10.41 -14.66 -12.54
C VAL A 48 -9.35 -15.03 -11.49
N ASP A 49 -9.74 -15.81 -10.46
CA ASP A 49 -8.81 -16.25 -9.44
C ASP A 49 -7.70 -17.15 -10.03
N GLU A 50 -6.45 -16.80 -9.77
CA GLU A 50 -5.27 -17.61 -10.08
C GLU A 50 -4.86 -18.41 -8.85
N VAL A 51 -4.79 -19.74 -8.97
CA VAL A 51 -4.35 -20.61 -7.88
C VAL A 51 -2.84 -20.77 -7.94
N ILE A 52 -2.14 -20.16 -6.95
CA ILE A 52 -0.68 -20.20 -6.87
C ILE A 52 -0.16 -21.33 -5.96
N GLY A 53 -1.01 -21.88 -5.10
CA GLY A 53 -0.60 -22.95 -4.20
C GLY A 53 -1.76 -23.61 -3.49
N VAL A 54 -1.47 -24.77 -2.89
CA VAL A 54 -2.40 -25.52 -2.03
C VAL A 54 -1.67 -25.92 -0.76
N ARG A 55 -2.14 -25.44 0.37
CA ARG A 55 -1.62 -25.80 1.69
C ARG A 55 -2.57 -26.78 2.37
N ARG A 56 -2.00 -27.79 3.03
CA ARG A 56 -2.73 -28.80 3.79
C ARG A 56 -2.38 -28.69 5.27
N GLY A 57 -3.33 -29.03 6.14
CA GLY A 57 -3.16 -28.96 7.58
C GLY A 57 -3.40 -27.57 8.17
N MET A 58 -3.44 -27.48 9.51
CA MET A 58 -3.86 -26.28 10.23
C MET A 58 -2.85 -25.14 10.08
N PHE A 59 -1.56 -25.41 10.07
CA PHE A 59 -0.50 -24.39 10.00
C PHE A 59 0.19 -24.30 8.64
N GLY A 60 -0.40 -24.88 7.60
CA GLY A 60 0.21 -24.87 6.26
C GLY A 60 1.44 -25.74 6.13
N VAL A 61 1.62 -26.71 7.05
CA VAL A 61 2.70 -27.67 6.99
C VAL A 61 2.52 -28.54 5.76
N ALA A 62 3.52 -28.55 4.87
CA ALA A 62 3.57 -29.46 3.75
C ALA A 62 3.94 -30.85 4.28
N GLY A 63 2.97 -31.80 4.32
CA GLY A 63 3.24 -33.17 4.74
C GLY A 63 2.13 -33.80 5.58
N THR A 64 2.39 -35.03 6.06
CA THR A 64 1.45 -35.84 6.81
C THR A 64 1.59 -35.71 8.34
N GLY A 65 2.40 -34.79 8.82
CA GLY A 65 2.76 -34.64 10.23
C GLY A 65 1.71 -33.95 11.11
N ASP A 66 0.59 -33.52 10.55
CA ASP A 66 -0.48 -32.92 11.34
C ASP A 66 -1.32 -34.00 12.02
N THR A 67 -1.06 -34.24 13.30
CA THR A 67 -1.78 -35.18 14.16
C THR A 67 -2.97 -34.53 14.87
N SER A 68 -3.25 -33.24 14.64
CA SER A 68 -4.28 -32.46 15.37
C SER A 68 -5.72 -32.76 14.93
N GLY A 69 -5.94 -33.66 13.98
CA GLY A 69 -7.24 -33.91 13.36
C GLY A 69 -7.61 -33.00 12.21
N TYR A 70 -6.77 -31.98 11.95
CA TYR A 70 -6.95 -31.00 10.86
C TYR A 70 -6.14 -31.33 9.59
N GLY A 71 -5.50 -32.50 9.53
CA GLY A 71 -4.67 -32.95 8.39
C GLY A 71 -5.42 -33.05 7.06
N ARG A 72 -6.77 -33.08 7.10
CA ARG A 72 -7.62 -33.04 5.90
C ARG A 72 -8.00 -31.63 5.46
N LEU A 73 -7.66 -30.59 6.24
CA LEU A 73 -7.91 -29.19 5.87
C LEU A 73 -7.07 -28.83 4.65
N VAL A 74 -7.74 -28.45 3.59
CA VAL A 74 -7.09 -27.97 2.35
C VAL A 74 -7.41 -26.49 2.19
N ARG A 75 -6.35 -25.66 2.11
CA ARG A 75 -6.46 -24.23 1.84
C ARG A 75 -5.81 -23.94 0.49
N THR A 76 -6.63 -23.54 -0.46
CA THR A 76 -6.16 -23.05 -1.76
C THR A 76 -5.72 -21.58 -1.60
N ILE A 77 -4.50 -21.29 -2.02
CA ILE A 77 -3.97 -19.94 -2.05
C ILE A 77 -4.26 -19.37 -3.44
N LYS A 78 -4.99 -18.28 -3.46
CA LYS A 78 -5.44 -17.64 -4.70
C LYS A 78 -4.96 -16.19 -4.71
N LEU A 79 -4.53 -15.72 -5.88
CA LEU A 79 -4.34 -14.32 -6.20
C LEU A 79 -5.39 -13.87 -7.22
N PRO A 80 -5.80 -12.60 -7.23
CA PRO A 80 -6.63 -12.08 -8.30
C PRO A 80 -5.87 -12.14 -9.62
N GLY A 81 -6.44 -12.78 -10.62
CA GLY A 81 -5.93 -12.79 -11.98
C GLY A 81 -6.35 -11.56 -12.78
N GLY A 82 -6.00 -11.53 -14.06
CA GLY A 82 -6.32 -10.41 -14.93
C GLY A 82 -7.84 -10.17 -15.07
N THR A 83 -8.25 -8.91 -15.07
CA THR A 83 -9.61 -8.48 -15.32
C THR A 83 -9.74 -8.07 -16.80
N PRO A 84 -10.67 -8.65 -17.58
CA PRO A 84 -10.92 -8.19 -18.91
C PRO A 84 -11.66 -6.83 -18.93
N PRO A 85 -11.45 -5.98 -19.95
CA PRO A 85 -12.25 -4.77 -20.10
C PRO A 85 -13.74 -5.12 -20.33
N PRO A 86 -14.70 -4.21 -19.95
CA PRO A 86 -14.48 -2.91 -19.35
C PRO A 86 -14.12 -2.96 -17.87
N TYR A 87 -13.30 -1.98 -17.42
CA TYR A 87 -12.85 -1.87 -16.01
C TYR A 87 -13.82 -1.07 -15.13
N GLY A 88 -14.66 -0.28 -15.76
CA GLY A 88 -15.72 0.53 -15.14
C GLY A 88 -15.32 1.98 -14.86
N GLY A 89 -16.13 2.90 -15.38
CA GLY A 89 -16.00 4.33 -15.13
C GLY A 89 -14.62 4.90 -15.45
N TYR A 90 -14.07 5.69 -14.51
CA TYR A 90 -12.77 6.34 -14.67
C TYR A 90 -11.58 5.36 -14.77
N LEU A 91 -11.75 4.09 -14.38
CA LEU A 91 -10.69 3.09 -14.50
C LEU A 91 -10.39 2.78 -15.97
N ASP A 92 -11.41 2.72 -16.82
CA ASP A 92 -11.23 2.58 -18.26
C ASP A 92 -10.49 3.78 -18.85
N GLU A 93 -10.83 5.00 -18.41
CA GLU A 93 -10.15 6.23 -18.85
C GLU A 93 -8.67 6.19 -18.50
N ILE A 94 -8.29 5.80 -17.27
CA ILE A 94 -6.89 5.68 -16.87
C ILE A 94 -6.14 4.73 -17.80
N VAL A 95 -6.70 3.57 -18.09
CA VAL A 95 -6.03 2.56 -18.93
C VAL A 95 -5.92 3.04 -20.38
N VAL A 96 -6.97 3.65 -20.93
CA VAL A 96 -6.98 4.18 -22.29
C VAL A 96 -5.95 5.31 -22.43
N GLU A 97 -5.95 6.28 -21.50
CA GLU A 97 -5.02 7.41 -21.55
C GLU A 97 -3.58 6.97 -21.36
N LEU A 98 -3.32 6.03 -20.46
CA LEU A 98 -1.98 5.48 -20.29
C LEU A 98 -1.49 4.74 -21.55
N ARG A 99 -2.38 3.97 -22.20
CA ARG A 99 -2.06 3.27 -23.45
C ARG A 99 -1.78 4.24 -24.60
N ASN A 100 -2.52 5.34 -24.68
CA ASN A 100 -2.30 6.39 -25.67
C ASN A 100 -0.96 7.11 -25.42
N ALA A 101 -0.67 7.44 -24.17
CA ALA A 101 0.53 8.16 -23.78
C ALA A 101 1.84 7.35 -23.99
N LEU A 102 1.80 6.04 -23.72
CA LEU A 102 2.94 5.13 -23.90
C LEU A 102 3.08 4.58 -25.32
N THR A 103 2.09 4.70 -26.17
CA THR A 103 1.84 3.91 -27.38
C THR A 103 1.37 2.48 -27.07
N ALA A 104 0.55 1.91 -27.96
CA ALA A 104 -0.04 0.58 -27.72
C ALA A 104 1.03 -0.53 -27.57
N ALA A 105 2.07 -0.50 -28.41
CA ALA A 105 3.14 -1.50 -28.35
C ALA A 105 3.92 -1.43 -27.03
N ARG A 106 4.26 -0.22 -26.57
CA ARG A 106 4.99 0.00 -25.33
C ARG A 106 4.14 -0.34 -24.11
N PHE A 107 2.84 -0.05 -24.17
CA PHE A 107 1.90 -0.42 -23.11
C PHE A 107 1.83 -1.95 -22.92
N GLU A 108 1.68 -2.72 -24.01
CA GLU A 108 1.64 -4.20 -23.95
C GLU A 108 2.97 -4.81 -23.49
N GLU A 109 4.09 -4.12 -23.76
CA GLU A 109 5.40 -4.52 -23.22
C GLU A 109 5.55 -4.22 -21.73
N ALA A 110 5.04 -3.08 -21.29
CA ALA A 110 5.23 -2.59 -19.92
C ALA A 110 4.24 -3.18 -18.91
N ILE A 111 2.99 -3.41 -19.32
CA ILE A 111 1.91 -3.87 -18.45
C ILE A 111 1.71 -5.38 -18.65
N GLU A 112 1.99 -6.15 -17.63
CA GLU A 112 1.78 -7.61 -17.67
C GLU A 112 0.31 -7.99 -17.57
N ARG A 113 -0.40 -7.34 -16.64
CA ARG A 113 -1.81 -7.57 -16.39
C ARG A 113 -2.46 -6.39 -15.68
N ILE A 114 -3.77 -6.29 -15.83
CA ILE A 114 -4.60 -5.29 -15.18
C ILE A 114 -5.58 -6.02 -14.27
N ILE A 115 -5.68 -5.60 -13.02
CA ILE A 115 -6.59 -6.19 -12.05
C ILE A 115 -7.48 -5.10 -11.49
N VAL A 116 -8.79 -5.34 -11.52
CA VAL A 116 -9.77 -4.54 -10.79
C VAL A 116 -10.35 -5.40 -9.68
N PHE A 117 -10.06 -5.03 -8.45
CA PHE A 117 -10.55 -5.73 -7.28
C PHE A 117 -11.13 -4.75 -6.27
N ARG A 118 -12.40 -4.94 -5.89
CA ARG A 118 -13.12 -4.05 -4.96
C ARG A 118 -13.11 -2.57 -5.37
N GLY A 119 -13.23 -2.30 -6.67
CA GLY A 119 -13.24 -0.93 -7.19
C GLY A 119 -11.88 -0.24 -7.27
N GLU A 120 -10.78 -0.97 -7.02
CA GLU A 120 -9.43 -0.46 -7.15
C GLU A 120 -8.70 -1.07 -8.33
N LEU A 121 -8.08 -0.20 -9.13
CA LEU A 121 -7.26 -0.57 -10.28
C LEU A 121 -5.82 -0.83 -9.85
N THR A 122 -5.31 -2.01 -10.20
CA THR A 122 -3.90 -2.36 -10.03
C THR A 122 -3.30 -2.70 -11.39
N LEU A 123 -2.23 -2.01 -11.75
CA LEU A 123 -1.44 -2.26 -12.95
C LEU A 123 -0.20 -3.04 -12.55
N HIS A 124 -0.09 -4.30 -12.99
CA HIS A 124 1.13 -5.07 -12.83
C HIS A 124 2.13 -4.65 -13.91
N VAL A 125 3.23 -4.04 -13.48
CA VAL A 125 4.22 -3.41 -14.35
C VAL A 125 5.51 -4.22 -14.32
N ARG A 126 6.10 -4.47 -15.48
CA ARG A 126 7.44 -5.06 -15.55
C ARG A 126 8.45 -4.08 -14.99
N ARG A 127 9.39 -4.58 -14.18
CA ARG A 127 10.37 -3.75 -13.47
C ARG A 127 11.16 -2.82 -14.41
N GLU A 128 11.47 -3.27 -15.63
CA GLU A 128 12.23 -2.53 -16.62
C GLU A 128 11.52 -1.26 -17.09
N HIS A 129 10.18 -1.24 -17.03
CA HIS A 129 9.32 -0.15 -17.48
C HIS A 129 8.74 0.69 -16.34
N LEU A 130 9.02 0.34 -15.07
CA LEU A 130 8.42 0.99 -13.92
C LEU A 130 8.63 2.52 -13.91
N LEU A 131 9.85 2.98 -14.18
CA LEU A 131 10.17 4.41 -14.21
C LEU A 131 9.42 5.16 -15.31
N GLU A 132 9.31 4.54 -16.50
CA GLU A 132 8.62 5.13 -17.65
C GLU A 132 7.11 5.25 -17.37
N VAL A 133 6.49 4.17 -16.88
CA VAL A 133 5.06 4.15 -16.52
C VAL A 133 4.77 5.16 -15.42
N ALA A 134 5.58 5.20 -14.37
CA ALA A 134 5.40 6.12 -13.25
C ALA A 134 5.53 7.60 -13.67
N LYS A 135 6.50 7.92 -14.54
CA LYS A 135 6.64 9.28 -15.12
C LYS A 135 5.43 9.66 -15.97
N THR A 136 4.98 8.74 -16.82
CA THR A 136 3.81 8.98 -17.68
C THR A 136 2.56 9.22 -16.84
N LEU A 137 2.32 8.42 -15.79
CA LEU A 137 1.20 8.60 -14.88
C LEU A 137 1.26 9.96 -14.16
N ARG A 138 2.46 10.42 -13.77
CA ARG A 138 2.62 11.70 -13.09
C ARG A 138 2.46 12.89 -14.02
N ASP A 139 3.10 12.84 -15.20
CA ASP A 139 3.32 14.01 -16.05
C ASP A 139 2.23 14.23 -17.11
N HIS A 140 1.49 13.16 -17.52
CA HIS A 140 0.44 13.26 -18.51
C HIS A 140 -0.77 14.02 -17.97
N GLU A 141 -1.25 15.02 -18.69
CA GLU A 141 -2.30 15.96 -18.24
C GLU A 141 -3.64 15.30 -17.86
N ALA A 142 -4.04 14.23 -18.56
CA ALA A 142 -5.28 13.50 -18.29
C ALA A 142 -5.14 12.48 -17.15
N LEU A 143 -3.92 12.18 -16.68
CA LEU A 143 -3.64 11.21 -15.63
C LEU A 143 -3.28 11.88 -14.30
N ARG A 144 -2.22 12.71 -14.30
CA ARG A 144 -1.77 13.54 -13.18
C ARG A 144 -1.80 12.84 -11.82
N PHE A 145 -1.13 11.69 -11.72
CA PHE A 145 -0.92 11.03 -10.44
C PHE A 145 0.28 11.67 -9.74
N GLU A 146 0.06 12.84 -9.15
CA GLU A 146 1.13 13.68 -8.59
C GLU A 146 1.71 13.12 -7.29
N LEU A 147 0.96 12.30 -6.57
CA LEU A 147 1.32 11.86 -5.23
C LEU A 147 1.47 10.35 -5.16
N CYS A 148 2.63 9.87 -4.67
CA CYS A 148 2.78 8.53 -4.16
C CYS A 148 2.49 8.53 -2.66
N LEU A 149 1.43 7.83 -2.25
CA LEU A 149 0.99 7.74 -0.85
C LEU A 149 1.87 6.82 -0.02
N GLY A 150 2.51 5.85 -0.67
CA GLY A 150 3.40 4.90 -0.01
C GLY A 150 3.80 3.75 -0.91
N VAL A 151 4.82 3.04 -0.45
CA VAL A 151 5.28 1.78 -1.03
C VAL A 151 5.20 0.71 0.04
N SER A 152 4.70 -0.46 -0.30
CA SER A 152 4.68 -1.59 0.61
C SER A 152 5.16 -2.85 -0.09
N GLY A 153 5.89 -3.68 0.65
CA GLY A 153 6.32 -4.99 0.18
C GLY A 153 5.31 -6.08 0.51
N THR A 154 5.25 -7.11 -0.32
CA THR A 154 4.56 -8.37 0.00
C THR A 154 5.41 -9.55 -0.44
N HIS A 155 5.23 -10.69 0.25
CA HIS A 155 5.95 -11.91 -0.07
C HIS A 155 4.95 -13.07 -0.26
N TYR A 156 4.97 -13.66 -1.45
CA TYR A 156 4.16 -14.81 -1.85
C TYR A 156 5.06 -16.01 -2.20
N PRO A 157 5.50 -16.81 -1.20
CA PRO A 157 6.46 -17.90 -1.43
C PRO A 157 6.01 -18.96 -2.43
N ASP A 158 4.70 -19.05 -2.68
CA ASP A 158 4.10 -20.02 -3.59
C ASP A 158 4.00 -19.47 -5.04
N ASP A 159 4.23 -18.16 -5.26
CA ASP A 159 4.23 -17.52 -6.60
C ASP A 159 5.66 -17.53 -7.18
N LYS A 160 6.03 -18.66 -7.76
CA LYS A 160 7.40 -18.90 -8.25
C LYS A 160 7.82 -17.87 -9.29
N ASP A 161 9.09 -17.45 -9.17
CA ASP A 161 9.73 -16.43 -9.99
C ASP A 161 9.13 -15.00 -9.82
N ARG A 162 8.20 -14.85 -8.86
CA ARG A 162 7.51 -13.61 -8.54
C ARG A 162 7.22 -13.48 -7.05
N GLU A 163 8.09 -14.04 -6.21
CA GLU A 163 7.84 -14.17 -4.77
C GLU A 163 7.74 -12.82 -4.05
N LEU A 164 8.49 -11.82 -4.51
CA LEU A 164 8.55 -10.49 -3.88
C LEU A 164 7.83 -9.45 -4.74
N HIS A 165 6.93 -8.71 -4.11
CA HIS A 165 6.19 -7.65 -4.77
C HIS A 165 6.41 -6.32 -4.06
N ALA A 166 6.58 -5.25 -4.84
CA ALA A 166 6.49 -3.87 -4.38
C ALA A 166 5.21 -3.24 -4.93
N VAL A 167 4.40 -2.68 -4.04
CA VAL A 167 3.10 -2.06 -4.36
C VAL A 167 3.18 -0.58 -4.08
N TYR A 168 2.99 0.23 -5.10
CA TYR A 168 2.98 1.69 -5.05
C TYR A 168 1.55 2.20 -5.12
N ALA A 169 1.10 2.94 -4.14
CA ALA A 169 -0.21 3.58 -4.12
C ALA A 169 -0.10 5.00 -4.66
N LEU A 170 -0.64 5.26 -5.83
CA LEU A 170 -0.61 6.57 -6.47
C LEU A 170 -1.98 7.25 -6.39
N ASN A 171 -1.96 8.57 -6.18
CA ASN A 171 -3.14 9.40 -6.10
C ASN A 171 -3.02 10.61 -7.03
N SER A 172 -4.08 10.86 -7.79
CA SER A 172 -4.28 12.11 -8.51
C SER A 172 -5.16 13.02 -7.67
N ILE A 173 -4.59 14.11 -7.18
CA ILE A 173 -5.35 15.15 -6.47
C ILE A 173 -6.19 15.92 -7.48
N THR A 174 -5.62 16.21 -8.65
CA THR A 174 -6.28 16.94 -9.74
C THR A 174 -7.57 16.27 -10.19
N HIS A 175 -7.56 14.95 -10.37
CA HIS A 175 -8.71 14.19 -10.89
C HIS A 175 -9.46 13.40 -9.81
N ASN A 176 -9.01 13.45 -8.53
CA ASN A 176 -9.54 12.66 -7.41
C ASN A 176 -9.63 11.16 -7.75
N ARG A 177 -8.53 10.60 -8.25
CA ARG A 177 -8.43 9.21 -8.71
C ARG A 177 -7.29 8.49 -8.03
N ARG A 178 -7.40 7.16 -7.93
CA ARG A 178 -6.36 6.30 -7.35
C ARG A 178 -6.01 5.19 -8.32
N VAL A 179 -4.73 4.79 -8.31
CA VAL A 179 -4.22 3.63 -9.02
C VAL A 179 -3.11 2.99 -8.20
N ARG A 180 -2.99 1.68 -8.28
CA ARG A 180 -1.82 0.96 -7.75
C ARG A 180 -0.94 0.49 -8.89
N LEU A 181 0.37 0.63 -8.70
CA LEU A 181 1.36 -0.10 -9.49
C LEU A 181 1.88 -1.24 -8.64
N GLU A 182 1.98 -2.41 -9.21
CA GLU A 182 2.55 -3.58 -8.57
C GLU A 182 3.66 -4.13 -9.46
N VAL A 183 4.83 -4.33 -8.87
CA VAL A 183 5.99 -4.91 -9.54
C VAL A 183 6.38 -6.17 -8.79
N SER A 184 6.50 -7.27 -9.48
CA SER A 184 6.94 -8.53 -8.92
C SER A 184 8.34 -8.90 -9.42
N VAL A 185 9.13 -9.47 -8.51
CA VAL A 185 10.50 -9.95 -8.81
C VAL A 185 10.77 -11.26 -8.11
N PRO A 186 11.64 -12.10 -8.66
CA PRO A 186 12.04 -13.32 -7.99
C PRO A 186 12.92 -13.04 -6.77
N ASP A 187 12.84 -13.90 -5.77
CA ASP A 187 13.69 -13.84 -4.58
C ASP A 187 15.20 -13.94 -4.92
N ALA A 188 15.53 -14.67 -5.98
CA ALA A 188 16.91 -14.80 -6.44
C ALA A 188 17.49 -13.52 -7.07
N ASP A 189 16.63 -12.60 -7.53
CA ASP A 189 17.02 -11.33 -8.16
C ASP A 189 16.04 -10.22 -7.76
N PRO A 190 16.07 -9.75 -6.48
CA PRO A 190 15.06 -8.87 -5.91
C PRO A 190 15.28 -7.39 -6.26
N HIS A 191 15.71 -7.08 -7.47
CA HIS A 191 16.06 -5.74 -7.94
C HIS A 191 14.89 -5.06 -8.63
N ILE A 192 14.54 -3.84 -8.17
CA ILE A 192 13.51 -2.96 -8.74
C ILE A 192 14.10 -1.57 -8.90
N PRO A 193 13.90 -0.85 -10.02
CA PRO A 193 14.29 0.55 -10.12
C PRO A 193 13.59 1.42 -9.08
N SER A 194 14.34 2.25 -8.35
CA SER A 194 13.78 3.19 -7.39
C SER A 194 12.89 4.24 -8.06
N LEU A 195 11.73 4.51 -7.47
CA LEU A 195 10.88 5.63 -7.90
C LEU A 195 11.23 6.97 -7.23
N TYR A 196 12.26 7.03 -6.41
CA TYR A 196 12.71 8.27 -5.77
C TYR A 196 12.87 9.46 -6.75
N PRO A 197 13.45 9.28 -7.97
CA PRO A 197 13.56 10.38 -8.93
C PRO A 197 12.23 10.91 -9.47
N VAL A 198 11.16 10.10 -9.36
CA VAL A 198 9.81 10.45 -9.80
C VAL A 198 8.97 10.96 -8.64
N TYR A 199 9.04 10.25 -7.52
CA TYR A 199 8.30 10.55 -6.28
C TYR A 199 9.25 10.55 -5.09
N PRO A 200 9.81 11.68 -4.67
CA PRO A 200 10.71 11.74 -3.52
C PRO A 200 10.12 11.22 -2.21
N THR A 201 8.79 11.15 -2.11
CA THR A 201 8.09 10.56 -0.96
C THR A 201 8.36 9.06 -0.78
N THR A 202 8.86 8.37 -1.81
CA THR A 202 9.17 6.93 -1.74
C THR A 202 10.44 6.61 -0.96
N ASP A 203 11.30 7.60 -0.65
CA ASP A 203 12.58 7.41 0.04
C ASP A 203 12.45 6.46 1.24
N TRP A 204 11.69 6.84 2.24
CA TRP A 204 11.55 6.05 3.47
C TRP A 204 10.76 4.76 3.27
N HIS A 205 9.77 4.77 2.40
CA HIS A 205 8.96 3.59 2.09
C HIS A 205 9.74 2.51 1.35
N GLU A 206 10.64 2.89 0.43
CA GLU A 206 11.53 1.96 -0.25
C GLU A 206 12.56 1.38 0.73
N ARG A 207 13.12 2.20 1.63
CA ARG A 207 13.99 1.73 2.73
C ARG A 207 13.27 0.76 3.68
N GLU A 208 12.02 1.04 4.04
CA GLU A 208 11.21 0.13 4.86
C GLU A 208 10.95 -1.19 4.13
N THR A 209 10.60 -1.12 2.84
CA THR A 209 10.37 -2.32 2.02
C THR A 209 11.66 -3.14 1.84
N TYR A 210 12.80 -2.49 1.66
CA TYR A 210 14.10 -3.15 1.69
C TYR A 210 14.36 -3.80 3.04
N ASP A 211 14.16 -3.09 4.13
CA ASP A 211 14.45 -3.57 5.49
C ASP A 211 13.63 -4.83 5.82
N PHE A 212 12.35 -4.83 5.50
CA PHE A 212 11.43 -5.88 5.88
C PHE A 212 11.33 -7.05 4.90
N PHE A 213 11.57 -6.83 3.61
CA PHE A 213 11.38 -7.85 2.57
C PHE A 213 12.65 -8.16 1.76
N GLY A 214 13.66 -7.30 1.80
CA GLY A 214 14.91 -7.48 1.08
C GLY A 214 14.86 -7.12 -0.41
N ILE A 215 13.89 -6.29 -0.81
CA ILE A 215 13.82 -5.76 -2.16
C ILE A 215 14.88 -4.66 -2.31
N LEU A 216 15.72 -4.76 -3.34
CA LEU A 216 16.77 -3.80 -3.63
C LEU A 216 16.26 -2.77 -4.63
N PHE A 217 16.26 -1.49 -4.22
CA PHE A 217 15.79 -0.38 -5.05
C PHE A 217 16.98 0.29 -5.75
N ASP A 218 17.19 -0.06 -7.02
CA ASP A 218 18.31 0.43 -7.80
C ASP A 218 18.19 1.93 -8.08
N GLY A 219 19.26 2.68 -7.80
CA GLY A 219 19.27 4.13 -7.93
C GLY A 219 18.67 4.89 -6.75
N HIS A 220 18.31 4.22 -5.67
CA HIS A 220 17.93 4.88 -4.43
C HIS A 220 19.14 5.61 -3.81
N PRO A 221 18.98 6.87 -3.34
CA PRO A 221 20.13 7.68 -2.87
C PRO A 221 20.82 7.12 -1.62
N SER A 222 20.09 6.43 -0.75
CA SER A 222 20.63 5.89 0.50
C SER A 222 19.79 4.70 0.99
N LEU A 223 19.94 3.54 0.34
CA LEU A 223 19.19 2.33 0.68
C LEU A 223 19.79 1.67 1.93
N THR A 224 19.35 2.11 3.09
CA THR A 224 19.77 1.61 4.41
C THR A 224 18.57 1.15 5.21
N ARG A 225 18.78 0.30 6.21
CA ARG A 225 17.70 -0.10 7.14
C ARG A 225 17.10 1.12 7.84
N ILE A 226 15.83 1.05 8.21
CA ILE A 226 15.10 2.14 8.85
C ILE A 226 14.45 1.70 10.18
N ALA A 227 14.00 0.47 10.28
CA ALA A 227 13.29 -0.06 11.44
C ALA A 227 14.13 -1.07 12.23
N MET A 228 14.87 -1.94 11.53
CA MET A 228 15.72 -2.93 12.16
C MET A 228 17.13 -2.37 12.40
N PRO A 229 17.86 -2.86 13.42
CA PRO A 229 19.29 -2.57 13.60
C PRO A 229 20.09 -2.94 12.35
N ASP A 230 21.19 -2.23 12.09
CA ASP A 230 22.01 -2.44 10.89
C ASP A 230 22.62 -3.84 10.80
N ASP A 231 22.89 -4.46 11.95
CA ASP A 231 23.42 -5.81 12.08
C ASP A 231 22.35 -6.92 12.10
N TRP A 232 21.07 -6.55 11.97
CA TRP A 232 19.98 -7.52 11.95
C TRP A 232 20.08 -8.46 10.75
N ARG A 233 19.93 -9.77 11.01
CA ARG A 233 20.02 -10.80 9.97
C ARG A 233 18.65 -11.13 9.39
N GLY A 234 18.56 -11.05 8.05
CA GLY A 234 17.35 -11.38 7.30
C GLY A 234 16.33 -10.24 7.26
N HIS A 235 15.12 -10.57 6.81
CA HIS A 235 14.02 -9.64 6.55
C HIS A 235 12.76 -10.13 7.26
N PRO A 236 12.35 -9.49 8.38
CA PRO A 236 11.43 -10.08 9.34
C PRO A 236 9.97 -10.19 8.88
N GLN A 237 9.56 -9.51 7.81
CA GLN A 237 8.18 -9.62 7.30
C GLN A 237 8.03 -10.63 6.16
N ARG A 238 9.11 -11.27 5.74
CA ARG A 238 9.03 -12.40 4.81
C ARG A 238 8.30 -13.55 5.46
N LYS A 239 7.49 -14.26 4.68
CA LYS A 239 6.68 -15.40 5.17
C LYS A 239 7.51 -16.62 5.58
N ASP A 240 8.72 -16.72 5.06
CA ASP A 240 9.71 -17.75 5.38
C ASP A 240 10.61 -17.38 6.57
N TYR A 241 10.47 -16.16 7.10
CA TYR A 241 11.23 -15.75 8.29
C TYR A 241 10.70 -16.46 9.55
N PRO A 242 11.56 -17.00 10.42
CA PRO A 242 11.13 -17.72 11.61
C PRO A 242 10.30 -16.87 12.56
N LEU A 243 9.10 -17.33 12.96
CA LEU A 243 8.24 -16.63 13.92
C LEU A 243 8.86 -16.50 15.32
N GLY A 244 9.74 -17.43 15.69
CA GLY A 244 10.50 -17.39 16.93
C GLY A 244 11.58 -16.31 16.96
N GLY A 245 11.83 -15.64 15.84
CA GLY A 245 12.91 -14.68 15.66
C GLY A 245 14.28 -15.36 15.57
N ILE A 246 15.32 -14.54 15.62
CA ILE A 246 16.71 -14.99 15.63
C ILE A 246 17.29 -14.84 17.03
N PRO A 247 18.34 -15.62 17.42
CA PRO A 247 19.04 -15.40 18.66
C PRO A 247 19.64 -14.00 18.72
N VAL A 248 19.31 -13.25 19.77
CA VAL A 248 19.82 -11.90 20.00
C VAL A 248 20.81 -11.91 21.16
N GLU A 249 21.96 -11.28 20.97
CA GLU A 249 22.94 -11.06 22.01
C GLU A 249 22.60 -9.76 22.77
N TYR A 250 22.39 -9.87 24.09
CA TYR A 250 22.05 -8.72 24.92
C TYR A 250 22.98 -8.68 26.13
N LYS A 251 23.75 -7.59 26.27
CA LYS A 251 24.74 -7.40 27.36
C LYS A 251 25.71 -8.59 27.53
N GLY A 252 26.12 -9.19 26.41
CA GLY A 252 26.99 -10.36 26.42
C GLY A 252 26.29 -11.70 26.66
N ALA A 253 24.98 -11.70 26.86
CA ALA A 253 24.17 -12.92 26.99
C ALA A 253 23.39 -13.18 25.71
N ARG A 254 23.55 -14.38 25.16
CA ARG A 254 22.76 -14.82 24.02
C ARG A 254 21.35 -15.20 24.49
N ILE A 255 20.34 -14.50 24.01
CA ILE A 255 18.93 -14.82 24.26
C ILE A 255 18.43 -15.69 23.11
N PRO A 256 18.11 -16.98 23.33
CA PRO A 256 17.57 -17.83 22.27
C PRO A 256 16.17 -17.36 21.85
N PRO A 257 15.73 -17.71 20.63
CA PRO A 257 14.37 -17.46 20.17
C PRO A 257 13.31 -18.02 21.14
N PRO A 258 12.09 -17.46 21.14
CA PRO A 258 11.03 -17.88 22.08
C PRO A 258 10.65 -19.36 21.99
N ASP A 259 10.76 -19.98 20.84
CA ASP A 259 10.52 -21.40 20.58
C ASP A 259 11.55 -22.30 21.28
N GLU A 260 12.80 -21.90 21.33
CA GLU A 260 13.86 -22.61 22.08
C GLU A 260 13.81 -22.39 23.59
N ARG A 261 13.19 -21.28 24.04
CA ARG A 261 13.08 -20.94 25.48
C ARG A 261 11.93 -21.66 26.18
N ARG A 262 10.97 -22.19 25.45
CA ARG A 262 9.82 -22.91 26.00
C ARG A 262 10.09 -24.41 25.98
N SER A 263 10.47 -24.98 27.12
CA SER A 263 10.38 -26.42 27.28
C SER A 263 8.92 -26.77 27.63
N TYR A 264 8.22 -27.41 26.74
CA TYR A 264 6.96 -28.05 27.06
C TYR A 264 7.31 -29.45 27.64
N SER A 265 7.33 -29.54 28.96
CA SER A 265 7.40 -30.82 29.69
C SER A 265 6.00 -31.37 29.90
#